data_9f86ede8a3dedaed8e2462844bb1c140
#
_entry.id   9f86ede8a3dedaed8e2462844bb1c140
#
_cell.length_a   1.000
_cell.length_b   1.000
_cell.length_c   1.000
_cell.angle_alpha   90.00
_cell.angle_beta   90.00
_cell.angle_gamma   90.00
#
_symmetry.space_group_name_H-M   'P 1'
#
loop_
_entity.id
_entity.type
_entity.pdbx_description
1 polymer ?
#
loop_
_entity_poly.entity_id
_entity_poly.type
_entity_poly.pdbx_seq_one_letter_code
_entity_poly.pdbx_strand_id
1 'polypeptide(L)' 'MLSEEQKRRIESMYNEYYGLALKPETKDMKSFYIGKYLAIEDVLRICGYFVHDGEIRELD' A
#
# COMPACT_ATOMS: atom_id res chain seq x y z
N MET A 1 15.90 -0.08 -7.38
CA MET A 1 15.19 1.21 -7.38
C MET A 1 13.94 1.11 -8.23
N LEU A 2 12.83 1.65 -7.74
CA LEU A 2 11.56 1.61 -8.48
C LEU A 2 11.51 2.76 -9.49
N SER A 3 10.98 2.45 -10.69
CA SER A 3 10.71 3.49 -11.68
C SER A 3 9.48 4.30 -11.26
N GLU A 4 9.28 5.46 -11.88
CA GLU A 4 8.09 6.27 -11.62
C GLU A 4 6.81 5.52 -11.96
N GLU A 5 6.81 4.75 -13.05
CA GLU A 5 5.65 3.95 -13.43
C GLU A 5 5.36 2.88 -12.38
N GLN A 6 6.40 2.18 -11.91
CA GLN A 6 6.24 1.17 -10.87
C GLN A 6 5.70 1.77 -9.59
N LYS A 7 6.22 2.94 -9.18
CA LYS A 7 5.71 3.64 -7.99
C LYS A 7 4.23 3.96 -8.13
N ARG A 8 3.81 4.47 -9.29
CA ARG A 8 2.40 4.83 -9.50
C ARG A 8 1.49 3.62 -9.45
N ARG A 9 1.93 2.49 -10.01
CA ARG A 9 1.13 1.26 -9.98
C ARG A 9 0.99 0.74 -8.56
N ILE A 10 2.07 0.78 -7.79
CA ILE A 10 2.05 0.33 -6.40
C ILE A 10 1.19 1.27 -5.55
N GLU A 11 1.32 2.58 -5.75
CA GLU A 11 0.47 3.57 -5.06
C GLU A 11 -1.00 3.32 -5.32
N SER A 12 -1.35 3.08 -6.58
CA SER A 12 -2.74 2.84 -6.97
C SER A 12 -3.28 1.59 -6.27
N MET A 13 -2.51 0.52 -6.24
CA MET A 13 -2.90 -0.72 -5.59
C MET A 13 -3.03 -0.52 -4.07
N TYR A 14 -2.06 0.14 -3.46
CA TYR A 14 -2.07 0.44 -2.04
C TYR A 14 -3.32 1.25 -1.66
N ASN A 15 -3.58 2.32 -2.39
CA ASN A 15 -4.71 3.20 -2.10
C ASN A 15 -6.05 2.50 -2.31
N GLU A 16 -6.13 1.61 -3.28
CA GLU A 16 -7.33 0.81 -3.51
C GLU A 16 -7.62 -0.09 -2.30
N TYR A 17 -6.62 -0.84 -1.84
CA TYR A 17 -6.82 -1.71 -0.67
C TYR A 17 -7.11 -0.91 0.59
N TYR A 18 -6.44 0.21 0.76
CA TYR A 18 -6.66 1.08 1.92
C TYR A 18 -8.10 1.59 1.92
N GLY A 19 -8.59 2.05 0.77
CA GLY A 19 -9.97 2.52 0.64
C GLY A 19 -10.99 1.43 0.91
N LEU A 20 -10.73 0.21 0.40
CA LEU A 20 -11.61 -0.93 0.63
C LEU A 20 -11.64 -1.33 2.11
N ALA A 21 -10.51 -1.18 2.81
CA ALA A 21 -10.44 -1.48 4.24
C ALA A 21 -11.24 -0.49 5.08
N LEU A 22 -11.41 0.75 4.61
CA LEU A 22 -12.18 1.76 5.34
C LEU A 22 -13.68 1.49 5.29
N LYS A 23 -14.18 0.85 4.23
CA LYS A 23 -15.60 0.54 4.07
C LYS A 23 -15.79 -0.92 3.65
N PRO A 24 -15.39 -1.87 4.50
CA PRO A 24 -15.50 -3.29 4.15
C PRO A 24 -16.94 -3.77 4.28
N GLU A 25 -17.27 -4.78 3.48
CA GLU A 25 -18.61 -5.41 3.56
C GLU A 25 -18.72 -6.34 4.77
N THR A 26 -17.61 -6.98 5.14
CA THR A 26 -17.55 -7.91 6.28
C THR A 26 -16.26 -7.72 7.05
N LYS A 27 -16.21 -8.30 8.27
CA LYS A 27 -14.97 -8.28 9.08
C LYS A 27 -13.83 -9.04 8.40
N ASP A 28 -14.18 -10.14 7.74
CA ASP A 28 -13.17 -10.95 7.04
C ASP A 28 -12.56 -10.16 5.87
N MET A 29 -13.39 -9.43 5.13
CA MET A 29 -12.90 -8.59 4.05
C MET A 29 -12.03 -7.45 4.57
N LYS A 30 -12.41 -6.88 5.72
CA LYS A 30 -11.60 -5.84 6.33
C LYS A 30 -10.20 -6.35 6.65
N SER A 31 -10.11 -7.51 7.31
CA SER A 31 -8.82 -8.11 7.65
C SER A 31 -8.00 -8.42 6.41
N PHE A 32 -8.66 -8.91 5.37
CA PHE A 32 -7.99 -9.22 4.09
C PHE A 32 -7.37 -7.96 3.48
N TYR A 33 -8.13 -6.87 3.40
CA TYR A 33 -7.62 -5.64 2.79
C TYR A 33 -6.52 -5.00 3.63
N ILE A 34 -6.65 -5.02 4.96
CA ILE A 34 -5.61 -4.52 5.85
C ILE A 34 -4.32 -5.30 5.63
N GLY A 35 -4.41 -6.64 5.57
CA GLY A 35 -3.25 -7.47 5.32
C GLY A 35 -2.58 -7.13 3.99
N LYS A 36 -3.37 -6.81 2.96
CA LYS A 36 -2.85 -6.48 1.65
C LYS A 36 -2.04 -5.19 1.66
N TYR A 37 -2.59 -4.10 2.21
CA TYR A 37 -1.84 -2.84 2.17
C TYR A 37 -0.67 -2.84 3.16
N LEU A 38 -0.77 -3.56 4.27
CA LEU A 38 0.36 -3.70 5.19
C LEU A 38 1.51 -4.49 4.54
N ALA A 39 1.19 -5.53 3.77
CA ALA A 39 2.20 -6.30 3.04
C ALA A 39 2.94 -5.41 2.03
N ILE A 40 2.22 -4.52 1.36
CA ILE A 40 2.83 -3.58 0.43
C ILE A 40 3.79 -2.65 1.18
N GLU A 41 3.40 -2.14 2.35
CA GLU A 41 4.27 -1.31 3.17
C GLU A 41 5.54 -2.04 3.57
N ASP A 42 5.41 -3.31 3.96
CA ASP A 42 6.56 -4.10 4.38
C ASP A 42 7.55 -4.32 3.22
N VAL A 43 7.04 -4.66 2.05
CA VAL A 43 7.89 -4.86 0.87
C VAL A 43 8.58 -3.57 0.48
N LEU A 44 7.85 -2.45 0.49
CA LEU A 44 8.42 -1.15 0.16
C LEU A 44 9.55 -0.79 1.13
N ARG A 45 9.35 -1.05 2.43
CA ARG A 45 10.37 -0.75 3.43
C ARG A 45 11.65 -1.52 3.18
N ILE A 46 11.53 -2.80 2.79
CA ILE A 46 12.68 -3.62 2.44
C ILE A 46 13.43 -3.01 1.25
N CYS A 47 12.71 -2.39 0.32
CA CYS A 47 13.29 -1.76 -0.87
C CYS A 47 13.77 -0.33 -0.63
N GLY A 48 13.61 0.20 0.59
CA GLY A 48 14.06 1.54 0.92
C GLY A 48 13.02 2.63 0.69
N TYR A 49 11.73 2.28 0.79
CA TYR A 49 10.64 3.23 0.59
C TYR A 49 9.64 3.15 1.73
N PHE A 50 8.76 4.15 1.80
CA PHE A 50 7.63 4.13 2.73
C PHE A 50 6.46 4.86 2.08
N VAL A 51 5.25 4.68 2.65
CA VAL A 51 4.05 5.35 2.16
C VAL A 51 3.67 6.45 3.13
N HIS A 52 3.43 7.64 2.60
CA HIS A 52 2.96 8.78 3.37
C HIS A 52 1.89 9.50 2.58
N ASP A 53 0.69 9.64 3.16
CA ASP A 53 -0.47 10.24 2.51
C ASP A 53 -0.76 9.63 1.15
N GLY A 54 -0.63 8.29 1.06
CA GLY A 54 -0.93 7.57 -0.17
C GLY A 54 0.14 7.68 -1.24
N GLU A 55 1.30 8.29 -0.92
CA GLU A 55 2.40 8.43 -1.86
C GLU A 55 3.62 7.67 -1.38
N ILE A 56 4.33 7.07 -2.34
CA ILE A 56 5.58 6.35 -2.06
C ILE A 56 6.72 7.35 -2.01
N ARG A 57 7.48 7.30 -0.90
CA ARG A 57 8.62 8.18 -0.69
C ARG A 57 9.84 7.35 -0.35
N GLU A 58 11.02 7.87 -0.66
CA GLU A 58 12.26 7.18 -0.34
C GLU A 58 12.63 7.38 1.13
N LEU A 59 13.14 6.31 1.74
CA LEU A 59 13.72 6.39 3.07
C LEU A 59 15.10 7.05 2.97
N ASP A 60 15.39 7.94 3.89
CA ASP A 60 16.69 8.61 3.94
C ASP A 60 17.76 7.72 4.59
#